data_60f9661e15902cc1e979fddfacf29c75
#
_entry.id   60f9661e15902cc1e979fddfacf29c75
#
_cell.length_a   1.000
_cell.length_b   1.000
_cell.length_c   1.000
_cell.angle_alpha   90.00
_cell.angle_beta   90.00
_cell.angle_gamma   90.00
#
_symmetry.space_group_name_H-M   'P 1'
#
loop_
_entity.id
_entity.type
_entity.pdbx_description
1 polymer ?
#
loop_
_entity_poly.entity_id
_entity_poly.type
_entity_poly.pdbx_seq_one_letter_code
_entity_poly.pdbx_strand_id
1 'polypeptide(L)'
;MITVRIDPSVGPHLRLAVVEAEGVSVTEDDAALAPEIEAVTGRLRAALAGRTPAEIPGLRPARELYHRIGVDPTKIRPSSEALLRRVLRGEGLPRINSLVDLSNLCSLEFLLPIGLHDVDRLAGSVVTMRRGHPGEGYEAIGKGWYNVEGRLVAADAQGPCGSPTSDSRRTMITRDTRRCLMLVYAPAEYATTRLEAHAAAAAERLRRVAGGTVVQARVL
;
A
#
# COMPACT_ATOMS: atom_id res chain seq x y z
N MET A 1 -7.97 -11.76 -13.53
CA MET A 1 -7.29 -11.93 -12.22
C MET A 1 -5.78 -11.85 -12.42
N ILE A 2 -5.10 -11.05 -11.61
CA ILE A 2 -3.63 -10.89 -11.64
C ILE A 2 -2.98 -12.01 -10.82
N THR A 3 -1.96 -12.64 -11.39
CA THR A 3 -1.09 -13.57 -10.66
C THR A 3 0.02 -12.78 -9.98
N VAL A 4 0.02 -12.72 -8.65
CA VAL A 4 1.12 -12.11 -7.89
C VAL A 4 2.10 -13.20 -7.47
N ARG A 5 3.39 -12.96 -7.72
CA ARG A 5 4.50 -13.86 -7.36
C ARG A 5 5.51 -13.14 -6.48
N ILE A 6 6.15 -13.89 -5.60
CA ILE A 6 7.27 -13.39 -4.79
C ILE A 6 8.53 -14.10 -5.28
N ASP A 7 9.49 -13.31 -5.78
CA ASP A 7 10.78 -13.81 -6.22
C ASP A 7 11.59 -14.34 -5.03
N PRO A 8 12.33 -15.45 -5.17
CA PRO A 8 13.15 -16.01 -4.09
C PRO A 8 14.12 -15.01 -3.45
N SER A 9 14.59 -14.00 -4.19
CA SER A 9 15.49 -12.96 -3.66
C SER A 9 14.87 -12.07 -2.57
N VAL A 10 13.54 -12.01 -2.49
CA VAL A 10 12.81 -11.21 -1.49
C VAL A 10 11.88 -12.06 -0.62
N GLY A 11 11.59 -13.29 -1.02
CA GLY A 11 10.71 -14.21 -0.29
C GLY A 11 11.04 -14.38 1.20
N PRO A 12 12.33 -14.52 1.61
CA PRO A 12 12.70 -14.63 3.02
C PRO A 12 12.41 -13.38 3.85
N HIS A 13 12.08 -12.25 3.22
CA HIS A 13 11.91 -10.96 3.87
C HIS A 13 10.50 -10.41 3.82
N LEU A 14 9.66 -10.95 2.92
CA LEU A 14 8.36 -10.40 2.57
C LEU A 14 7.23 -11.39 2.83
N ARG A 15 6.17 -10.91 3.44
CA ARG A 15 4.82 -11.48 3.40
C ARG A 15 3.91 -10.44 2.78
N LEU A 16 2.97 -10.87 1.94
CA LEU A 16 2.16 -9.96 1.14
C LEU A 16 0.68 -10.33 1.23
N ALA A 17 -0.19 -9.37 1.57
CA ALA A 17 -1.60 -9.55 1.29
C ALA A 17 -1.93 -8.95 -0.08
N VAL A 18 -2.72 -9.68 -0.85
CA VAL A 18 -3.18 -9.32 -2.19
C VAL A 18 -4.69 -9.23 -2.17
N VAL A 19 -5.22 -8.06 -2.54
CA VAL A 19 -6.66 -7.85 -2.74
C VAL A 19 -6.87 -7.28 -4.13
N GLU A 20 -7.67 -7.95 -4.95
CA GLU A 20 -8.03 -7.50 -6.29
C GLU A 20 -9.54 -7.39 -6.40
N ALA A 21 -10.02 -6.31 -6.99
CA ALA A 21 -11.43 -6.10 -7.28
C ALA A 21 -11.63 -5.63 -8.70
N GLU A 22 -12.80 -5.98 -9.29
CA GLU A 22 -13.25 -5.57 -10.60
C GLU A 22 -14.64 -4.92 -10.53
N GLY A 23 -14.97 -4.09 -11.53
CA GLY A 23 -16.21 -3.32 -11.55
C GLY A 23 -16.25 -2.20 -10.51
N VAL A 24 -15.09 -1.73 -10.04
CA VAL A 24 -15.03 -0.63 -9.07
C VAL A 24 -15.42 0.70 -9.71
N SER A 25 -16.00 1.59 -8.90
CA SER A 25 -16.30 2.98 -9.26
C SER A 25 -15.46 3.92 -8.40
N VAL A 26 -14.71 4.81 -9.06
CA VAL A 26 -13.86 5.79 -8.38
C VAL A 26 -14.52 7.16 -8.43
N THR A 27 -14.86 7.69 -7.27
CA THR A 27 -15.45 9.03 -7.10
C THR A 27 -14.42 10.01 -6.56
N GLU A 28 -14.67 11.31 -6.73
CA GLU A 28 -13.80 12.36 -6.19
C GLU A 28 -13.80 12.36 -4.67
N ASP A 29 -15.00 12.25 -4.10
CA ASP A 29 -15.24 12.14 -2.67
C ASP A 29 -16.18 10.97 -2.37
N ASP A 30 -16.01 10.36 -1.20
CA ASP A 30 -16.95 9.38 -0.66
C ASP A 30 -17.43 9.85 0.73
N ALA A 31 -18.70 10.16 0.80
CA ALA A 31 -19.33 10.65 2.03
C ALA A 31 -19.34 9.59 3.16
N ALA A 32 -19.35 8.30 2.80
CA ALA A 32 -19.31 7.22 3.79
C ALA A 32 -17.90 7.00 4.37
N LEU A 33 -16.87 7.38 3.63
CA LEU A 33 -15.47 7.20 4.06
C LEU A 33 -15.01 8.31 5.01
N ALA A 34 -15.54 9.52 4.87
CA ALA A 34 -15.12 10.68 5.66
C ALA A 34 -15.26 10.47 7.19
N PRO A 35 -16.41 10.00 7.73
CA PRO A 35 -16.55 9.73 9.17
C PRO A 35 -15.60 8.64 9.67
N GLU A 36 -15.30 7.62 8.85
CA GLU A 36 -14.38 6.55 9.22
C GLU A 36 -12.93 7.07 9.28
N ILE A 37 -12.53 7.92 8.33
CA ILE A 37 -11.23 8.60 8.35
C ILE A 37 -11.10 9.44 9.63
N GLU A 38 -12.11 10.24 9.96
CA GLU A 38 -12.11 11.06 11.18
C GLU A 38 -12.01 10.21 12.45
N ALA A 39 -12.78 9.13 12.55
CA ALA A 39 -12.75 8.23 13.69
C ALA A 39 -11.37 7.57 13.87
N VAL A 40 -10.77 7.06 12.79
CA VAL A 40 -9.44 6.41 12.83
C VAL A 40 -8.35 7.44 13.15
N THR A 41 -8.34 8.59 12.49
CA THR A 41 -7.34 9.63 12.71
C THR A 41 -7.44 10.23 14.12
N GLY A 42 -8.66 10.48 14.60
CA GLY A 42 -8.92 10.96 15.96
C GLY A 42 -8.44 9.97 17.03
N ARG A 43 -8.78 8.70 16.87
CA ARG A 43 -8.32 7.63 17.77
C ARG A 43 -6.80 7.51 17.81
N LEU A 44 -6.14 7.49 16.65
CA LEU A 44 -4.68 7.42 16.58
C LEU A 44 -4.00 8.64 17.16
N ARG A 45 -4.54 9.83 16.90
CA ARG A 45 -4.02 11.08 17.47
C ARG A 45 -4.11 11.08 18.99
N ALA A 46 -5.24 10.66 19.54
CA ALA A 46 -5.41 10.57 21.01
C ALA A 46 -4.50 9.52 21.64
N ALA A 47 -4.40 8.33 21.02
CA ALA A 47 -3.61 7.21 21.57
C ALA A 47 -2.09 7.42 21.47
N LEU A 48 -1.62 8.21 20.51
CA LEU A 48 -0.20 8.35 20.17
C LEU A 48 0.34 9.77 20.36
N ALA A 49 -0.43 10.65 20.98
CA ALA A 49 -0.02 12.03 21.25
C ALA A 49 1.33 12.06 22.02
N GLY A 50 2.24 12.91 21.55
CA GLY A 50 3.56 13.11 22.17
C GLY A 50 4.56 11.98 21.95
N ARG A 51 4.18 10.85 21.32
CA ARG A 51 5.10 9.75 21.04
C ARG A 51 5.93 10.00 19.79
N THR A 52 7.20 9.65 19.87
CA THR A 52 8.07 9.56 18.69
C THR A 52 7.77 8.27 17.91
N PRO A 53 8.08 8.19 16.62
CA PRO A 53 7.86 6.98 15.83
C PRO A 53 8.58 5.72 16.38
N ALA A 54 9.69 5.88 17.07
CA ALA A 54 10.41 4.78 17.72
C ALA A 54 9.63 4.17 18.88
N GLU A 55 8.80 4.98 19.54
CA GLU A 55 7.96 4.59 20.68
C GLU A 55 6.59 4.03 20.26
N ILE A 56 6.33 3.91 18.96
CA ILE A 56 5.07 3.36 18.42
C ILE A 56 5.31 1.92 17.97
N PRO A 57 4.95 0.90 18.77
CA PRO A 57 5.25 -0.50 18.44
C PRO A 57 4.63 -0.95 17.11
N GLY A 58 3.47 -0.37 16.74
CA GLY A 58 2.79 -0.69 15.48
C GLY A 58 3.56 -0.32 14.21
N LEU A 59 4.54 0.60 14.29
CA LEU A 59 5.41 0.95 13.15
C LEU A 59 6.58 -0.03 12.97
N ARG A 60 6.88 -0.85 13.97
CA ARG A 60 8.01 -1.77 13.94
C ARG A 60 7.96 -2.73 12.74
N PRO A 61 6.83 -3.38 12.39
CA PRO A 61 6.80 -4.30 11.25
C PRO A 61 7.18 -3.64 9.92
N ALA A 62 6.64 -2.46 9.61
CA ALA A 62 6.97 -1.74 8.39
C ALA A 62 8.46 -1.34 8.34
N ARG A 63 9.03 -0.92 9.46
CA ARG A 63 10.46 -0.58 9.57
C ARG A 63 11.36 -1.80 9.45
N GLU A 64 10.98 -2.94 10.05
CA GLU A 64 11.69 -4.21 9.91
C GLU A 64 11.74 -4.68 8.46
N LEU A 65 10.62 -4.58 7.73
CA LEU A 65 10.61 -4.87 6.29
C LEU A 65 11.67 -4.02 5.56
N TYR A 66 11.72 -2.71 5.83
CA TYR A 66 12.67 -1.80 5.19
C TYR A 66 14.14 -2.19 5.47
N HIS A 67 14.48 -2.47 6.73
CA HIS A 67 15.82 -2.94 7.09
C HIS A 67 16.20 -4.24 6.36
N ARG A 68 15.27 -5.20 6.27
CA ARG A 68 15.52 -6.50 5.60
C ARG A 68 15.71 -6.39 4.10
N ILE A 69 15.08 -5.42 3.47
CA ILE A 69 15.28 -5.15 2.04
C ILE A 69 16.42 -4.15 1.77
N GLY A 70 17.22 -3.81 2.79
CA GLY A 70 18.39 -2.96 2.65
C GLY A 70 18.08 -1.46 2.59
N VAL A 71 16.93 -1.02 3.07
CA VAL A 71 16.51 0.39 3.09
C VAL A 71 16.50 0.91 4.52
N ASP A 72 17.18 2.03 4.76
CA ASP A 72 17.11 2.74 6.05
C ASP A 72 15.77 3.50 6.17
N PRO A 73 14.85 3.08 7.07
CA PRO A 73 13.54 3.70 7.20
C PRO A 73 13.58 5.11 7.80
N THR A 74 14.74 5.55 8.30
CA THR A 74 14.92 6.94 8.77
C THR A 74 15.16 7.89 7.59
N LYS A 75 15.78 7.41 6.53
CA LYS A 75 16.07 8.16 5.29
C LYS A 75 14.95 8.02 4.27
N ILE A 76 14.48 6.79 4.07
CA ILE A 76 13.38 6.47 3.14
C ILE A 76 12.25 5.85 3.96
N ARG A 77 11.25 6.66 4.26
CA ARG A 77 10.18 6.32 5.20
C ARG A 77 9.13 5.41 4.57
N PRO A 78 8.62 4.39 5.30
CA PRO A 78 7.42 3.66 4.91
C PRO A 78 6.23 4.61 4.67
N SER A 79 5.42 4.33 3.63
CA SER A 79 4.26 5.18 3.30
C SER A 79 3.27 5.28 4.47
N SER A 80 3.01 4.19 5.17
CA SER A 80 2.16 4.17 6.37
C SER A 80 2.66 5.07 7.50
N GLU A 81 3.98 5.11 7.74
CA GLU A 81 4.56 6.03 8.73
C GLU A 81 4.46 7.49 8.28
N ALA A 82 4.59 7.76 6.99
CA ALA A 82 4.41 9.11 6.46
C ALA A 82 2.97 9.61 6.69
N LEU A 83 1.96 8.75 6.47
CA LEU A 83 0.55 9.05 6.75
C LEU A 83 0.30 9.27 8.25
N LEU A 84 0.83 8.39 9.10
CA LEU A 84 0.69 8.54 10.54
C LEU A 84 1.29 9.86 11.05
N ARG A 85 2.49 10.21 10.61
CA ARG A 85 3.13 11.47 10.99
C ARG A 85 2.30 12.70 10.59
N ARG A 86 1.67 12.64 9.44
CA ARG A 86 0.73 13.68 8.98
C ARG A 86 -0.44 13.83 9.95
N VAL A 87 -1.06 12.71 10.30
CA VAL A 87 -2.18 12.66 11.26
C VAL A 87 -1.78 13.20 12.62
N LEU A 88 -0.60 12.81 13.14
CA LEU A 88 -0.11 13.28 14.44
C LEU A 88 0.19 14.79 14.47
N ARG A 89 0.52 15.40 13.31
CA ARG A 89 0.65 16.87 13.19
C ARG A 89 -0.69 17.61 13.00
N GLY A 90 -1.81 16.88 12.97
CA GLY A 90 -3.13 17.49 12.76
C GLY A 90 -3.52 17.78 11.32
N GLU A 91 -2.68 17.35 10.33
CA GLU A 91 -2.93 17.64 8.91
C GLU A 91 -3.99 16.73 8.26
N GLY A 92 -4.41 15.65 8.91
CA GLY A 92 -5.34 14.65 8.36
C GLY A 92 -4.72 13.78 7.26
N LEU A 93 -5.55 12.91 6.65
CA LEU A 93 -5.17 12.16 5.45
C LEU A 93 -5.32 13.03 4.20
N PRO A 94 -4.48 12.84 3.18
CA PRO A 94 -4.71 13.43 1.86
C PRO A 94 -6.07 12.97 1.31
N ARG A 95 -6.79 13.87 0.64
CA ARG A 95 -8.04 13.55 -0.08
C ARG A 95 -7.74 13.64 -1.57
N ILE A 96 -7.85 12.51 -2.27
CA ILE A 96 -7.44 12.37 -3.68
C ILE A 96 -8.58 11.82 -4.53
N ASN A 97 -9.08 10.65 -4.17
CA ASN A 97 -10.29 10.02 -4.69
C ASN A 97 -10.66 8.85 -3.77
N SER A 98 -11.90 8.36 -3.88
CA SER A 98 -12.46 7.36 -2.98
C SER A 98 -11.57 6.12 -2.80
N LEU A 99 -10.95 5.63 -3.88
CA LEU A 99 -10.16 4.39 -3.83
C LEU A 99 -8.77 4.62 -3.21
N VAL A 100 -8.12 5.74 -3.52
CA VAL A 100 -6.84 6.12 -2.91
C VAL A 100 -7.02 6.47 -1.43
N ASP A 101 -8.09 7.18 -1.08
CA ASP A 101 -8.40 7.56 0.30
C ASP A 101 -8.67 6.32 1.17
N LEU A 102 -9.42 5.35 0.61
CA LEU A 102 -9.63 4.03 1.22
C LEU A 102 -8.30 3.30 1.47
N SER A 103 -7.42 3.27 0.48
CA SER A 103 -6.10 2.64 0.59
C SER A 103 -5.24 3.34 1.66
N ASN A 104 -5.25 4.66 1.69
CA ASN A 104 -4.56 5.45 2.71
C ASN A 104 -5.10 5.18 4.12
N LEU A 105 -6.43 5.05 4.27
CA LEU A 105 -7.07 4.69 5.53
C LEU A 105 -6.65 3.29 6.00
N CYS A 106 -6.67 2.30 5.11
CA CYS A 106 -6.19 0.95 5.39
C CYS A 106 -4.70 0.97 5.81
N SER A 107 -3.86 1.66 5.05
CA SER A 107 -2.43 1.78 5.36
C SER A 107 -2.16 2.43 6.72
N LEU A 108 -2.93 3.47 7.05
CA LEU A 108 -2.85 4.14 8.34
C LEU A 108 -3.29 3.23 9.50
N GLU A 109 -4.40 2.51 9.34
CA GLU A 109 -4.95 1.64 10.39
C GLU A 109 -4.10 0.40 10.61
N PHE A 110 -3.62 -0.22 9.54
CA PHE A 110 -2.76 -1.41 9.59
C PHE A 110 -1.33 -1.09 10.02
N LEU A 111 -0.91 0.17 9.87
CA LEU A 111 0.48 0.65 10.01
C LEU A 111 1.45 -0.10 9.08
N LEU A 112 0.95 -0.55 7.94
CA LEU A 112 1.70 -1.25 6.89
C LEU A 112 1.65 -0.46 5.58
N PRO A 113 2.73 -0.42 4.80
CA PRO A 113 2.71 0.14 3.45
C PRO A 113 1.73 -0.60 2.56
N ILE A 114 1.02 0.14 1.72
CA ILE A 114 0.12 -0.42 0.71
C ILE A 114 0.49 0.18 -0.65
N GLY A 115 0.65 -0.66 -1.67
CA GLY A 115 0.67 -0.28 -3.07
C GLY A 115 -0.71 -0.47 -3.68
N LEU A 116 -1.12 0.44 -4.56
CA LEU A 116 -2.43 0.41 -5.20
C LEU A 116 -2.30 0.69 -6.71
N HIS A 117 -2.76 -0.27 -7.50
CA HIS A 117 -2.58 -0.26 -8.96
C HIS A 117 -3.90 -0.38 -9.71
N ASP A 118 -4.03 0.35 -10.79
CA ASP A 118 -5.02 0.14 -11.83
C ASP A 118 -4.62 -1.10 -12.63
N VAL A 119 -5.41 -2.16 -12.56
CA VAL A 119 -5.12 -3.45 -13.22
C VAL A 119 -5.10 -3.31 -14.75
N ASP A 120 -5.92 -2.44 -15.30
CA ASP A 120 -6.01 -2.25 -16.76
C ASP A 120 -4.80 -1.48 -17.32
N ARG A 121 -3.98 -0.90 -16.44
CA ARG A 121 -2.71 -0.24 -16.77
C ARG A 121 -1.48 -1.10 -16.48
N LEU A 122 -1.64 -2.29 -15.90
CA LEU A 122 -0.57 -3.25 -15.75
C LEU A 122 -0.26 -3.93 -17.10
N ALA A 123 1.02 -4.14 -17.35
CA ALA A 123 1.46 -4.87 -18.52
C ALA A 123 1.45 -6.38 -18.26
N GLY A 124 0.58 -7.10 -18.95
CA GLY A 124 0.41 -8.54 -18.78
C GLY A 124 -0.46 -8.91 -17.57
N SER A 125 -0.40 -10.17 -17.15
CA SER A 125 -1.23 -10.73 -16.09
C SER A 125 -0.45 -11.17 -14.84
N VAL A 126 0.84 -10.86 -14.78
CA VAL A 126 1.73 -11.25 -13.68
C VAL A 126 2.38 -10.01 -13.09
N VAL A 127 2.31 -9.88 -11.76
CA VAL A 127 3.09 -8.91 -10.98
C VAL A 127 4.06 -9.68 -10.10
N THR A 128 5.35 -9.40 -10.23
CA THR A 128 6.40 -10.06 -9.45
C THR A 128 6.97 -9.10 -8.42
N MET A 129 6.96 -9.52 -7.16
CA MET A 129 7.68 -8.85 -6.08
C MET A 129 9.14 -9.27 -6.16
N ARG A 130 10.05 -8.35 -6.46
CA ARG A 130 11.48 -8.63 -6.64
C ARG A 130 12.36 -7.46 -6.21
N ARG A 131 13.66 -7.63 -6.29
CA ARG A 131 14.59 -6.49 -6.23
C ARG A 131 14.62 -5.77 -7.58
N GLY A 132 14.71 -4.46 -7.54
CA GLY A 132 14.94 -3.65 -8.74
C GLY A 132 16.33 -3.96 -9.33
N HIS A 133 16.40 -4.13 -10.65
CA HIS A 133 17.65 -4.35 -11.36
C HIS A 133 18.50 -3.07 -11.43
N PRO A 134 19.80 -3.17 -11.77
CA PRO A 134 20.65 -1.99 -12.01
C PRO A 134 20.00 -1.02 -13.02
N GLY A 135 19.99 0.26 -12.67
CA GLY A 135 19.43 1.33 -13.49
C GLY A 135 17.89 1.40 -13.54
N GLU A 136 17.18 0.48 -12.91
CA GLU A 136 15.71 0.53 -12.90
C GLU A 136 15.16 1.67 -12.04
N GLY A 137 14.07 2.25 -12.54
CA GLY A 137 13.29 3.28 -11.88
C GLY A 137 11.97 3.49 -12.59
N TYR A 138 11.15 4.36 -12.06
CA TYR A 138 9.89 4.78 -12.67
C TYR A 138 9.52 6.20 -12.25
N GLU A 139 8.64 6.84 -13.04
CA GLU A 139 8.01 8.10 -12.64
C GLU A 139 7.06 7.84 -11.47
N ALA A 140 7.47 8.24 -10.27
CA ALA A 140 6.68 8.06 -9.06
C ALA A 140 5.64 9.18 -8.91
N ILE A 141 4.50 8.86 -8.32
CA ILE A 141 3.42 9.82 -8.06
C ILE A 141 3.95 10.93 -7.15
N GLY A 142 3.92 12.18 -7.65
CA GLY A 142 4.32 13.37 -6.89
C GLY A 142 5.82 13.53 -6.60
N LYS A 143 6.70 12.69 -7.19
CA LYS A 143 8.15 12.71 -6.89
C LYS A 143 9.07 12.76 -8.11
N GLY A 144 8.55 12.58 -9.33
CA GLY A 144 9.38 12.41 -10.55
C GLY A 144 10.07 11.05 -10.59
N TRP A 145 11.24 10.98 -11.24
CA TRP A 145 11.98 9.73 -11.39
C TRP A 145 12.44 9.15 -10.05
N TYR A 146 12.04 7.92 -9.77
CA TYR A 146 12.36 7.20 -8.55
C TYR A 146 13.23 5.98 -8.87
N ASN A 147 14.50 6.05 -8.53
CA ASN A 147 15.44 4.94 -8.68
C ASN A 147 15.09 3.84 -7.67
N VAL A 148 14.96 2.61 -8.15
CA VAL A 148 14.60 1.45 -7.33
C VAL A 148 15.64 0.32 -7.38
N GLU A 149 16.80 0.58 -7.91
CA GLU A 149 17.91 -0.38 -7.95
C GLU A 149 18.16 -0.99 -6.57
N GLY A 150 18.17 -2.33 -6.50
CA GLY A 150 18.37 -3.10 -5.28
C GLY A 150 17.22 -3.06 -4.26
N ARG A 151 16.17 -2.25 -4.49
CA ARG A 151 15.02 -2.10 -3.58
C ARG A 151 13.91 -3.07 -3.93
N LEU A 152 13.02 -3.34 -2.96
CA LEU A 152 11.80 -4.11 -3.20
C LEU A 152 10.85 -3.35 -4.12
N VAL A 153 10.43 -4.00 -5.19
CA VAL A 153 9.47 -3.46 -6.17
C VAL A 153 8.38 -4.49 -6.49
N ALA A 154 7.21 -3.98 -6.84
CA ALA A 154 6.25 -4.68 -7.67
C ALA A 154 6.61 -4.39 -9.14
N ALA A 155 6.76 -5.42 -9.94
CA ALA A 155 7.11 -5.30 -11.35
C ALA A 155 6.17 -6.14 -12.22
N ASP A 156 5.69 -5.54 -13.30
CA ASP A 156 4.93 -6.20 -14.36
C ASP A 156 5.82 -6.48 -15.59
N ALA A 157 5.25 -6.80 -16.75
CA ALA A 157 6.02 -7.12 -17.94
C ALA A 157 6.82 -5.92 -18.52
N GLN A 158 6.48 -4.68 -18.15
CA GLN A 158 7.22 -3.48 -18.54
C GLN A 158 8.29 -3.06 -17.51
N GLY A 159 8.34 -3.72 -16.36
CA GLY A 159 9.28 -3.40 -15.29
C GLY A 159 8.61 -2.86 -14.02
N PRO A 160 9.35 -2.16 -13.15
CA PRO A 160 8.83 -1.69 -11.87
C PRO A 160 7.61 -0.79 -12.03
N CYS A 161 6.57 -1.06 -11.24
CA CYS A 161 5.31 -0.29 -11.23
C CYS A 161 4.92 0.22 -9.84
N GLY A 162 5.64 -0.16 -8.80
CA GLY A 162 5.41 0.32 -7.45
C GLY A 162 6.39 -0.25 -6.44
N SER A 163 6.35 0.29 -5.23
CA SER A 163 7.17 -0.13 -4.10
C SER A 163 6.47 0.19 -2.78
N PRO A 164 6.93 -0.34 -1.63
CA PRO A 164 6.38 0.05 -0.32
C PRO A 164 6.51 1.56 0.00
N THR A 165 7.27 2.29 -0.79
CA THR A 165 7.52 3.74 -0.60
C THR A 165 6.67 4.62 -1.50
N SER A 166 6.40 4.21 -2.73
CA SER A 166 5.69 5.01 -3.72
C SER A 166 5.25 4.16 -4.91
N ASP A 167 4.10 4.50 -5.49
CA ASP A 167 3.58 3.87 -6.69
C ASP A 167 3.95 4.65 -7.96
N SER A 168 3.94 3.97 -9.11
CA SER A 168 4.21 4.54 -10.41
C SER A 168 3.01 5.32 -10.95
N ARG A 169 3.27 6.46 -11.61
CA ARG A 169 2.26 7.19 -12.37
C ARG A 169 1.63 6.35 -13.48
N ARG A 170 2.37 5.39 -14.03
CA ARG A 170 1.88 4.52 -15.10
C ARG A 170 0.68 3.68 -14.68
N THR A 171 0.71 3.14 -13.47
CA THR A 171 -0.33 2.24 -12.93
C THR A 171 -1.21 2.91 -11.86
N MET A 172 -1.16 4.24 -11.76
CA MET A 172 -1.93 4.97 -10.75
C MET A 172 -3.44 4.87 -10.99
N ILE A 173 -4.18 4.90 -9.90
CA ILE A 173 -5.64 4.98 -9.91
C ILE A 173 -6.09 6.31 -10.50
N THR A 174 -7.08 6.24 -11.37
CA THR A 174 -7.79 7.39 -11.95
C THR A 174 -9.30 7.20 -11.80
N ARG A 175 -10.09 8.19 -12.20
CA ARG A 175 -11.57 8.09 -12.20
C ARG A 175 -12.08 7.04 -13.20
N ASP A 176 -11.27 6.68 -14.19
CA ASP A 176 -11.61 5.67 -15.19
C ASP A 176 -11.24 4.25 -14.76
N THR A 177 -10.55 4.08 -13.63
CA THR A 177 -10.20 2.77 -13.09
C THR A 177 -11.45 1.95 -12.80
N ARG A 178 -11.47 0.72 -13.33
CA ARG A 178 -12.56 -0.25 -13.11
C ARG A 178 -12.08 -1.53 -12.45
N ARG A 179 -10.77 -1.74 -12.40
CA ARG A 179 -10.13 -2.90 -11.78
C ARG A 179 -8.94 -2.44 -10.96
N CYS A 180 -8.84 -2.86 -9.71
CA CYS A 180 -7.73 -2.45 -8.85
C CYS A 180 -7.05 -3.64 -8.18
N LEU A 181 -5.74 -3.50 -7.96
CA LEU A 181 -4.89 -4.42 -7.21
C LEU A 181 -4.28 -3.68 -6.04
N MET A 182 -4.56 -4.14 -4.82
CA MET A 182 -3.99 -3.64 -3.58
C MET A 182 -2.99 -4.66 -3.02
N LEU A 183 -1.79 -4.19 -2.68
CA LEU A 183 -0.68 -4.99 -2.16
C LEU A 183 -0.30 -4.46 -0.77
N VAL A 184 -0.58 -5.23 0.28
CA VAL A 184 -0.20 -4.86 1.67
C VAL A 184 1.12 -5.52 2.01
N TYR A 185 2.15 -4.73 2.23
CA TYR A 185 3.51 -5.21 2.46
C TYR A 185 3.78 -5.41 3.96
N ALA A 186 4.22 -6.60 4.34
CA ALA A 186 4.60 -6.94 5.70
C ALA A 186 5.94 -7.71 5.73
N PRO A 187 6.70 -7.69 6.84
CA PRO A 187 7.87 -8.55 7.00
C PRO A 187 7.43 -10.02 7.09
N ALA A 188 8.33 -10.94 6.72
CA ALA A 188 8.03 -12.38 6.65
C ALA A 188 7.48 -12.97 7.96
N GLU A 189 7.88 -12.44 9.11
CA GLU A 189 7.42 -12.89 10.45
C GLU A 189 6.08 -12.29 10.86
N TYR A 190 5.50 -11.38 10.08
CA TYR A 190 4.20 -10.82 10.41
C TYR A 190 3.15 -11.94 10.46
N ALA A 191 2.36 -11.98 11.54
CA ALA A 191 1.39 -13.06 11.74
C ALA A 191 0.44 -13.18 10.55
N THR A 192 0.38 -14.37 9.93
CA THR A 192 -0.45 -14.65 8.75
C THR A 192 -1.91 -14.31 9.01
N THR A 193 -2.45 -14.77 10.15
CA THR A 193 -3.85 -14.52 10.54
C THR A 193 -4.16 -13.04 10.67
N ARG A 194 -3.21 -12.23 11.13
CA ARG A 194 -3.39 -10.78 11.21
C ARG A 194 -3.36 -10.14 9.82
N LEU A 195 -2.49 -10.62 8.93
CA LEU A 195 -2.44 -10.10 7.56
C LEU A 195 -3.67 -10.52 6.75
N GLU A 196 -4.21 -11.73 6.98
CA GLU A 196 -5.49 -12.19 6.44
C GLU A 196 -6.65 -11.31 6.92
N ALA A 197 -6.68 -10.94 8.21
CA ALA A 197 -7.66 -10.01 8.73
C ALA A 197 -7.56 -8.62 8.07
N HIS A 198 -6.35 -8.12 7.79
CA HIS A 198 -6.14 -6.88 7.05
C HIS A 198 -6.63 -6.99 5.60
N ALA A 199 -6.36 -8.12 4.92
CA ALA A 199 -6.87 -8.36 3.56
C ALA A 199 -8.40 -8.38 3.54
N ALA A 200 -9.03 -9.06 4.50
CA ALA A 200 -10.49 -9.11 4.63
C ALA A 200 -11.09 -7.72 4.90
N ALA A 201 -10.50 -6.94 5.79
CA ALA A 201 -10.94 -5.57 6.10
C ALA A 201 -10.81 -4.64 4.88
N ALA A 202 -9.71 -4.75 4.13
CA ALA A 202 -9.52 -3.99 2.89
C ALA A 202 -10.53 -4.39 1.81
N ALA A 203 -10.77 -5.69 1.65
CA ALA A 203 -11.76 -6.22 0.70
C ALA A 203 -13.18 -5.76 1.03
N GLU A 204 -13.55 -5.74 2.31
CA GLU A 204 -14.87 -5.25 2.76
C GLU A 204 -15.04 -3.75 2.49
N ARG A 205 -14.01 -2.95 2.79
CA ARG A 205 -14.03 -1.51 2.46
C ARG A 205 -14.13 -1.27 0.96
N LEU A 206 -13.41 -2.04 0.13
CA LEU A 206 -13.51 -1.95 -1.33
C LEU A 206 -14.95 -2.17 -1.81
N ARG A 207 -15.63 -3.22 -1.33
CA ARG A 207 -17.03 -3.46 -1.70
C ARG A 207 -17.95 -2.32 -1.29
N ARG A 208 -17.78 -1.81 -0.09
CA ARG A 208 -18.65 -0.77 0.48
C ARG A 208 -18.44 0.61 -0.17
N VAL A 209 -17.18 1.00 -0.43
CA VAL A 209 -16.80 2.33 -0.89
C VAL A 209 -16.75 2.43 -2.41
N ALA A 210 -16.17 1.44 -3.09
CA ALA A 210 -15.97 1.46 -4.53
C ALA A 210 -16.95 0.55 -5.28
N GLY A 211 -17.76 -0.26 -4.58
CA GLY A 211 -18.59 -1.28 -5.20
C GLY A 211 -17.75 -2.39 -5.85
N GLY A 212 -18.33 -3.05 -6.84
CA GLY A 212 -17.64 -4.10 -7.59
C GLY A 212 -17.53 -5.42 -6.84
N THR A 213 -16.78 -6.34 -7.44
CA THR A 213 -16.57 -7.69 -6.94
C THR A 213 -15.10 -7.91 -6.57
N VAL A 214 -14.86 -8.37 -5.35
CA VAL A 214 -13.51 -8.81 -4.94
C VAL A 214 -13.24 -10.18 -5.56
N VAL A 215 -12.27 -10.26 -6.46
CA VAL A 215 -11.93 -11.49 -7.21
C VAL A 215 -10.85 -12.32 -6.52
N GLN A 216 -10.03 -11.68 -5.68
CA GLN A 216 -9.14 -12.37 -4.75
C GLN A 216 -8.85 -11.51 -3.50
N ALA A 217 -8.73 -12.20 -2.36
CA ALA A 217 -8.19 -11.65 -1.11
C ALA A 217 -7.42 -12.78 -0.41
N ARG A 218 -6.09 -12.73 -0.44
CA ARG A 218 -5.23 -13.82 0.05
C ARG A 218 -3.88 -13.32 0.54
N VAL A 219 -3.18 -14.16 1.29
CA VAL A 219 -1.80 -13.92 1.76
C VAL A 219 -0.83 -14.84 1.02
N LEU A 220 0.33 -14.31 0.68
CA LEU A 220 1.49 -14.98 0.09
C LEU A 220 2.66 -14.91 1.07
#